data_5eb00798ca42c68fe28c8dc6aeec3f82
#
_entry.id   5eb00798ca42c68fe28c8dc6aeec3f82
#
_cell.length_a   1.000
_cell.length_b   1.000
_cell.length_c   1.000
_cell.angle_alpha   90.00
_cell.angle_beta   90.00
_cell.angle_gamma   90.00
#
_symmetry.space_group_name_H-M   'P 1'
#
loop_
_entity.id
_entity.type
_entity.pdbx_description
1 polymer ?
#
loop_
_entity_poly.entity_id
_entity_poly.type
_entity_poly.pdbx_seq_one_letter_code
_entity_poly.pdbx_strand_id
1 'polypeptide(L)'
;MSKPATKISLGVLAFGGFLTGIVFWGGFNTAMEMTNTEQFCIGCHEMRDNVYVELQDTIHYTNRTGVRATCPDCHVPHNWSHKVARKMQASKEVFGWVFGTINTKEKFEAKRLELAQHEWARFAANNSLECRSCHNYDSMDWEKMSPAAKFYMQPASERNVGCIECHKGIAHHLPINDSGVNPILAKVEQGATSQTLEEGKQYFVVKPIAIYEDEDLTKQAGTLSYAAPVKVIEKKDDKVKLQLKGWRKDKGFGRVYHSDFGKNIRVAVMEKDPAQNPDLISVGLSQNDPATGLDWSEVTVEFWAKEGAFIPDVATLWNAAGEIYSSNCSTCHAQPDPAHFDANSWPAQFNGMVGFTSMDPSTQALVLTYLQLHSSDYAEGTH
;
A
#
# COMPACT_ATOMS: atom_id res chain seq x y z
N MET A 1 -32.30 65.60 30.05
CA MET A 1 -33.28 65.49 28.97
C MET A 1 -32.99 64.13 28.27
N SER A 2 -33.84 63.11 28.56
CA SER A 2 -33.77 61.81 27.91
C SER A 2 -34.28 61.94 26.47
N LYS A 3 -33.49 61.50 25.46
CA LYS A 3 -33.93 61.45 24.06
C LYS A 3 -35.11 60.45 23.95
N PRO A 4 -36.21 60.81 23.23
CA PRO A 4 -37.33 59.91 23.06
C PRO A 4 -36.85 58.66 22.33
N ALA A 5 -37.13 57.51 22.94
CA ALA A 5 -36.87 56.21 22.27
C ALA A 5 -37.81 56.14 21.05
N THR A 6 -37.25 56.06 19.86
CA THR A 6 -37.99 55.89 18.61
C THR A 6 -38.67 54.49 18.69
N LYS A 7 -39.98 54.48 18.81
CA LYS A 7 -40.83 53.31 18.80
C LYS A 7 -40.87 52.75 17.35
N ILE A 8 -40.01 51.84 17.03
CA ILE A 8 -40.10 51.11 15.74
C ILE A 8 -41.34 50.21 15.80
N SER A 9 -42.21 50.33 14.79
CA SER A 9 -43.45 49.53 14.72
C SER A 9 -43.05 48.03 14.59
N LEU A 10 -43.78 47.13 15.28
CA LEU A 10 -43.60 45.69 15.19
C LEU A 10 -43.66 45.17 13.73
N GLY A 11 -44.54 45.78 12.91
CA GLY A 11 -44.63 45.48 11.48
C GLY A 11 -43.33 45.79 10.70
N VAL A 12 -42.69 46.93 11.01
CA VAL A 12 -41.41 47.29 10.38
C VAL A 12 -40.30 46.34 10.79
N LEU A 13 -40.26 45.92 12.06
CA LEU A 13 -39.31 44.92 12.54
C LEU A 13 -39.56 43.56 11.92
N ALA A 14 -40.82 43.11 11.84
CA ALA A 14 -41.15 41.82 11.20
C ALA A 14 -40.82 41.81 9.71
N PHE A 15 -41.20 42.87 8.97
CA PHE A 15 -40.91 42.97 7.54
C PHE A 15 -39.39 43.12 7.26
N GLY A 16 -38.70 43.94 8.05
CA GLY A 16 -37.26 44.11 7.97
C GLY A 16 -36.52 42.79 8.30
N GLY A 17 -36.94 42.09 9.34
CA GLY A 17 -36.41 40.78 9.70
C GLY A 17 -36.65 39.73 8.60
N PHE A 18 -37.82 39.70 7.98
CA PHE A 18 -38.15 38.82 6.88
C PHE A 18 -37.25 39.07 5.64
N LEU A 19 -37.10 40.33 5.24
CA LEU A 19 -36.21 40.68 4.12
C LEU A 19 -34.75 40.35 4.42
N THR A 20 -34.27 40.63 5.64
CA THR A 20 -32.93 40.27 6.08
C THR A 20 -32.74 38.78 6.05
N GLY A 21 -33.73 37.97 6.46
CA GLY A 21 -33.70 36.51 6.39
C GLY A 21 -33.59 36.00 4.97
N ILE A 22 -34.36 36.60 4.03
CA ILE A 22 -34.26 36.23 2.60
C ILE A 22 -32.87 36.54 2.05
N VAL A 23 -32.35 37.74 2.31
CA VAL A 23 -31.01 38.13 1.83
C VAL A 23 -29.91 37.25 2.44
N PHE A 24 -30.00 37.01 3.75
CA PHE A 24 -29.07 36.14 4.45
C PHE A 24 -29.10 34.70 3.87
N TRP A 25 -30.30 34.12 3.75
CA TRP A 25 -30.46 32.75 3.24
C TRP A 25 -30.02 32.62 1.78
N GLY A 26 -30.39 33.58 0.92
CA GLY A 26 -29.97 33.62 -0.47
C GLY A 26 -28.46 33.79 -0.59
N GLY A 27 -27.87 34.72 0.14
CA GLY A 27 -26.43 34.95 0.16
C GLY A 27 -25.66 33.74 0.68
N PHE A 28 -26.14 33.11 1.76
CA PHE A 28 -25.53 31.88 2.30
C PHE A 28 -25.52 30.74 1.27
N ASN A 29 -26.68 30.44 0.64
CA ASN A 29 -26.74 29.37 -0.37
C ASN A 29 -25.89 29.72 -1.59
N THR A 30 -25.88 30.99 -2.03
CA THR A 30 -25.01 31.41 -3.14
C THR A 30 -23.54 31.19 -2.79
N ALA A 31 -23.07 31.56 -1.61
CA ALA A 31 -21.71 31.33 -1.16
C ALA A 31 -21.37 29.83 -1.07
N MET A 32 -22.32 29.02 -0.62
CA MET A 32 -22.18 27.56 -0.57
C MET A 32 -21.99 26.98 -1.96
N GLU A 33 -22.74 27.42 -2.98
CA GLU A 33 -22.60 26.92 -4.36
C GLU A 33 -21.36 27.49 -5.05
N MET A 34 -21.01 28.75 -4.85
CA MET A 34 -19.77 29.34 -5.41
C MET A 34 -18.51 28.58 -4.93
N THR A 35 -18.50 28.16 -3.67
CA THR A 35 -17.41 27.34 -3.11
C THR A 35 -17.54 25.85 -3.44
N ASN A 36 -18.54 25.45 -4.24
CA ASN A 36 -18.79 24.08 -4.68
C ASN A 36 -18.49 23.90 -6.17
N THR A 37 -17.46 24.55 -6.67
CA THR A 37 -17.02 24.46 -8.07
C THR A 37 -15.60 23.90 -8.15
N GLU A 38 -15.29 23.21 -9.23
CA GLU A 38 -13.93 22.73 -9.48
C GLU A 38 -12.92 23.87 -9.47
N GLN A 39 -13.27 25.03 -10.08
CA GLN A 39 -12.43 26.24 -10.11
C GLN A 39 -12.08 26.72 -8.70
N PHE A 40 -13.01 26.67 -7.76
CA PHE A 40 -12.72 26.99 -6.38
C PHE A 40 -11.71 26.02 -5.76
N CYS A 41 -11.88 24.71 -5.97
CA CYS A 41 -11.00 23.68 -5.41
C CYS A 41 -9.57 23.79 -5.96
N ILE A 42 -9.42 23.95 -7.29
CA ILE A 42 -8.10 24.10 -7.95
C ILE A 42 -7.52 25.51 -7.85
N GLY A 43 -8.21 26.44 -7.19
CA GLY A 43 -7.68 27.74 -6.81
C GLY A 43 -6.47 27.65 -5.87
N CYS A 44 -6.41 26.58 -5.05
CA CYS A 44 -5.24 26.25 -4.25
C CYS A 44 -4.25 25.46 -5.11
N HIS A 45 -2.99 25.91 -5.14
CA HIS A 45 -1.95 25.27 -5.97
C HIS A 45 -1.66 23.82 -5.53
N GLU A 46 -1.81 23.50 -4.25
CA GLU A 46 -1.65 22.14 -3.71
C GLU A 46 -2.63 21.16 -4.36
N MET A 47 -3.87 21.60 -4.57
CA MET A 47 -4.89 20.78 -5.25
C MET A 47 -4.65 20.73 -6.74
N ARG A 48 -4.35 21.90 -7.36
CA ARG A 48 -4.15 22.03 -8.80
C ARG A 48 -2.93 21.24 -9.30
N ASP A 49 -1.80 21.37 -8.60
CA ASP A 49 -0.51 20.87 -9.08
C ASP A 49 -0.24 19.42 -8.67
N ASN A 50 -1.06 18.84 -7.79
CA ASN A 50 -0.99 17.45 -7.33
C ASN A 50 -2.23 16.65 -7.77
N VAL A 51 -3.24 16.57 -6.93
CA VAL A 51 -4.40 15.66 -7.13
C VAL A 51 -5.26 15.99 -8.36
N TYR A 52 -5.30 17.25 -8.83
CA TYR A 52 -6.02 17.57 -10.05
C TYR A 52 -5.33 17.04 -11.32
N VAL A 53 -4.01 17.09 -11.37
CA VAL A 53 -3.24 16.49 -12.46
C VAL A 53 -3.49 14.99 -12.53
N GLU A 54 -3.49 14.32 -11.39
CA GLU A 54 -3.75 12.87 -11.30
C GLU A 54 -5.18 12.52 -11.75
N LEU A 55 -6.17 13.34 -11.36
CA LEU A 55 -7.55 13.15 -11.80
C LEU A 55 -7.67 13.17 -13.33
N GLN A 56 -6.90 14.02 -14.02
CA GLN A 56 -6.93 14.17 -15.48
C GLN A 56 -6.55 12.89 -16.22
N ASP A 57 -5.76 12.02 -15.62
CA ASP A 57 -5.33 10.74 -16.19
C ASP A 57 -6.32 9.59 -15.94
N THR A 58 -7.47 9.88 -15.31
CA THR A 58 -8.44 8.85 -14.92
C THR A 58 -9.65 8.78 -15.86
N ILE A 59 -10.37 7.65 -15.80
CA ILE A 59 -11.65 7.47 -16.50
C ILE A 59 -12.77 8.37 -15.95
N HIS A 60 -12.61 8.92 -14.75
CA HIS A 60 -13.54 9.89 -14.17
C HIS A 60 -13.38 11.28 -14.77
N TYR A 61 -12.23 11.58 -15.36
CA TYR A 61 -12.01 12.83 -16.09
C TYR A 61 -12.32 12.71 -17.58
N THR A 62 -11.85 11.64 -18.24
CA THR A 62 -12.08 11.40 -19.67
C THR A 62 -12.52 9.97 -19.91
N ASN A 63 -13.69 9.77 -20.50
CA ASN A 63 -14.24 8.44 -20.77
C ASN A 63 -15.11 8.43 -22.04
N ARG A 64 -15.46 7.23 -22.49
CA ARG A 64 -16.27 7.01 -23.71
C ARG A 64 -17.70 7.57 -23.64
N THR A 65 -18.23 7.81 -22.44
CA THR A 65 -19.61 8.28 -22.26
C THR A 65 -19.73 9.79 -22.25
N GLY A 66 -18.61 10.51 -22.08
CA GLY A 66 -18.56 11.96 -21.95
C GLY A 66 -19.05 12.48 -20.59
N VAL A 67 -19.38 11.61 -19.63
CA VAL A 67 -19.76 12.01 -18.27
C VAL A 67 -18.49 12.19 -17.44
N ARG A 68 -18.18 13.45 -17.13
CA ARG A 68 -17.00 13.82 -16.33
C ARG A 68 -17.40 14.06 -14.88
N ALA A 69 -16.64 13.50 -13.94
CA ALA A 69 -16.72 13.85 -12.53
C ALA A 69 -15.77 15.00 -12.20
N THR A 70 -16.22 15.93 -11.39
CA THR A 70 -15.44 17.05 -10.86
C THR A 70 -15.12 16.84 -9.38
N CYS A 71 -14.21 17.65 -8.81
CA CYS A 71 -13.84 17.53 -7.39
C CYS A 71 -15.06 17.49 -6.45
N PRO A 72 -16.04 18.41 -6.56
CA PRO A 72 -17.21 18.39 -5.68
C PRO A 72 -18.10 17.17 -5.87
N ASP A 73 -18.17 16.55 -7.03
CA ASP A 73 -19.02 15.37 -7.26
C ASP A 73 -18.59 14.19 -6.37
N CYS A 74 -17.30 14.08 -6.08
CA CYS A 74 -16.75 13.04 -5.19
C CYS A 74 -16.57 13.52 -3.75
N HIS A 75 -16.21 14.79 -3.53
CA HIS A 75 -15.81 15.27 -2.21
C HIS A 75 -16.89 16.03 -1.46
N VAL A 76 -18.01 16.40 -2.10
CA VAL A 76 -19.10 17.18 -1.49
C VAL A 76 -20.44 16.50 -1.73
N PRO A 77 -21.09 15.94 -0.71
CA PRO A 77 -22.39 15.30 -0.86
C PRO A 77 -23.44 16.23 -1.46
N HIS A 78 -24.31 15.70 -2.31
CA HIS A 78 -25.39 16.47 -2.93
C HIS A 78 -26.48 16.87 -1.91
N ASN A 79 -26.68 16.06 -0.87
CA ASN A 79 -27.64 16.34 0.20
C ASN A 79 -27.22 17.58 0.98
N TRP A 80 -28.14 18.52 1.20
CA TRP A 80 -27.85 19.83 1.80
C TRP A 80 -27.23 19.74 3.19
N SER A 81 -27.75 18.91 4.09
CA SER A 81 -27.22 18.76 5.46
C SER A 81 -25.81 18.16 5.47
N HIS A 82 -25.56 17.14 4.63
CA HIS A 82 -24.23 16.55 4.49
C HIS A 82 -23.25 17.53 3.80
N LYS A 83 -23.75 18.34 2.83
CA LYS A 83 -22.95 19.40 2.19
C LYS A 83 -22.47 20.42 3.23
N VAL A 84 -23.36 20.92 4.09
CA VAL A 84 -22.99 21.85 5.18
C VAL A 84 -21.98 21.22 6.12
N ALA A 85 -22.24 19.99 6.58
CA ALA A 85 -21.31 19.28 7.47
C ALA A 85 -19.91 19.12 6.82
N ARG A 86 -19.86 18.75 5.54
CA ARG A 86 -18.58 18.63 4.80
C ARG A 86 -17.84 19.95 4.67
N LYS A 87 -18.55 21.05 4.40
CA LYS A 87 -17.94 22.39 4.34
C LYS A 87 -17.36 22.82 5.69
N MET A 88 -18.05 22.51 6.80
CA MET A 88 -17.51 22.74 8.14
C MET A 88 -16.25 21.92 8.41
N GLN A 89 -16.21 20.66 7.98
CA GLN A 89 -15.00 19.82 8.08
C GLN A 89 -13.85 20.38 7.24
N ALA A 90 -14.13 20.79 5.99
CA ALA A 90 -13.15 21.34 5.06
C ALA A 90 -12.53 22.67 5.53
N SER A 91 -13.13 23.36 6.51
CA SER A 91 -12.52 24.57 7.09
C SER A 91 -11.13 24.31 7.69
N LYS A 92 -10.86 23.09 8.18
CA LYS A 92 -9.53 22.68 8.67
C LYS A 92 -8.47 22.68 7.55
N GLU A 93 -8.87 22.33 6.34
CA GLU A 93 -7.99 22.32 5.15
C GLU A 93 -7.58 23.75 4.78
N VAL A 94 -8.53 24.70 4.86
CA VAL A 94 -8.26 26.14 4.65
C VAL A 94 -7.29 26.66 5.72
N PHE A 95 -7.48 26.29 6.98
CA PHE A 95 -6.53 26.64 8.04
C PHE A 95 -5.16 26.01 7.78
N GLY A 96 -5.10 24.76 7.36
CA GLY A 96 -3.85 24.08 6.97
C GLY A 96 -3.09 24.83 5.89
N TRP A 97 -3.81 25.34 4.88
CA TRP A 97 -3.23 26.18 3.82
C TRP A 97 -2.74 27.53 4.36
N VAL A 98 -3.56 28.26 5.11
CA VAL A 98 -3.20 29.57 5.68
C VAL A 98 -1.97 29.49 6.59
N PHE A 99 -1.87 28.45 7.42
CA PHE A 99 -0.74 28.25 8.33
C PHE A 99 0.44 27.50 7.70
N GLY A 100 0.38 27.17 6.42
CA GLY A 100 1.48 26.61 5.67
C GLY A 100 1.84 25.17 6.04
N THR A 101 0.88 24.37 6.53
CA THR A 101 1.13 22.96 6.90
C THR A 101 1.19 22.02 5.70
N ILE A 102 0.61 22.44 4.55
CA ILE A 102 0.54 21.67 3.30
C ILE A 102 0.91 22.53 2.06
N ASN A 103 1.51 23.67 2.26
CA ASN A 103 1.72 24.70 1.21
C ASN A 103 2.94 24.45 0.29
N THR A 104 3.55 23.28 0.34
CA THR A 104 4.54 22.83 -0.64
C THR A 104 4.27 21.40 -1.04
N LYS A 105 4.78 20.98 -2.20
CA LYS A 105 4.61 19.61 -2.68
C LYS A 105 5.14 18.58 -1.67
N GLU A 106 6.31 18.83 -1.11
CA GLU A 106 6.95 17.94 -0.13
C GLU A 106 6.10 17.79 1.14
N LYS A 107 5.54 18.90 1.65
CA LYS A 107 4.65 18.87 2.83
C LYS A 107 3.33 18.18 2.51
N PHE A 108 2.80 18.36 1.31
CA PHE A 108 1.59 17.68 0.86
C PHE A 108 1.84 16.17 0.78
N GLU A 109 2.90 15.73 0.12
CA GLU A 109 3.24 14.31 -0.02
C GLU A 109 3.53 13.66 1.35
N ALA A 110 4.22 14.35 2.25
CA ALA A 110 4.46 13.86 3.61
C ALA A 110 3.15 13.62 4.42
N LYS A 111 2.08 14.33 4.07
CA LYS A 111 0.75 14.17 4.72
C LYS A 111 -0.25 13.40 3.89
N ARG A 112 0.11 13.01 2.68
CA ARG A 112 -0.81 12.41 1.71
C ARG A 112 -1.51 11.16 2.25
N LEU A 113 -0.80 10.28 2.94
CA LEU A 113 -1.39 9.08 3.54
C LEU A 113 -2.41 9.43 4.63
N GLU A 114 -2.08 10.37 5.52
CA GLU A 114 -3.00 10.86 6.56
C GLU A 114 -4.27 11.46 5.94
N LEU A 115 -4.12 12.32 4.93
CA LEU A 115 -5.23 12.94 4.21
C LEU A 115 -6.10 11.90 3.49
N ALA A 116 -5.49 10.93 2.82
CA ALA A 116 -6.19 9.84 2.14
C ALA A 116 -6.98 8.96 3.13
N GLN A 117 -6.37 8.60 4.27
CA GLN A 117 -7.04 7.81 5.32
C GLN A 117 -8.25 8.54 5.90
N HIS A 118 -8.18 9.85 6.11
CA HIS A 118 -9.31 10.65 6.55
C HIS A 118 -10.46 10.64 5.53
N GLU A 119 -10.15 10.77 4.23
CA GLU A 119 -11.18 10.72 3.18
C GLU A 119 -11.77 9.31 3.02
N TRP A 120 -10.95 8.26 3.06
CA TRP A 120 -11.46 6.89 3.03
C TRP A 120 -12.39 6.59 4.22
N ALA A 121 -12.01 7.00 5.43
CA ALA A 121 -12.85 6.85 6.63
C ALA A 121 -14.17 7.62 6.48
N ARG A 122 -14.16 8.81 5.89
CA ARG A 122 -15.36 9.61 5.62
C ARG A 122 -16.30 8.92 4.64
N PHE A 123 -15.75 8.43 3.52
CA PHE A 123 -16.52 7.67 2.53
C PHE A 123 -17.07 6.36 3.10
N ALA A 124 -16.31 5.65 3.93
CA ALA A 124 -16.78 4.46 4.62
C ALA A 124 -17.93 4.77 5.57
N ALA A 125 -17.80 5.83 6.38
CA ALA A 125 -18.81 6.24 7.36
C ALA A 125 -20.15 6.63 6.74
N ASN A 126 -20.17 7.15 5.50
CA ASN A 126 -21.40 7.52 4.78
C ASN A 126 -21.82 6.50 3.71
N ASN A 127 -21.20 5.29 3.73
CA ASN A 127 -21.43 4.22 2.77
C ASN A 127 -21.23 4.65 1.31
N SER A 128 -20.17 5.45 1.07
CA SER A 128 -19.80 5.96 -0.25
C SER A 128 -20.94 6.72 -0.96
N LEU A 129 -21.61 7.59 -0.22
CA LEU A 129 -22.80 8.33 -0.67
C LEU A 129 -22.55 9.09 -1.98
N GLU A 130 -21.39 9.68 -2.14
CA GLU A 130 -21.01 10.46 -3.32
C GLU A 130 -20.87 9.56 -4.55
N CYS A 131 -20.26 8.38 -4.40
CA CYS A 131 -20.15 7.40 -5.49
C CYS A 131 -21.54 6.93 -5.96
N ARG A 132 -22.44 6.72 -5.00
CA ARG A 132 -23.80 6.25 -5.24
C ARG A 132 -24.69 7.29 -5.92
N SER A 133 -24.27 8.53 -6.03
CA SER A 133 -24.99 9.55 -6.81
C SER A 133 -24.92 9.30 -8.32
N CYS A 134 -23.90 8.58 -8.79
CA CYS A 134 -23.72 8.20 -10.19
C CYS A 134 -23.74 6.67 -10.41
N HIS A 135 -23.24 5.89 -9.42
CA HIS A 135 -23.14 4.43 -9.47
C HIS A 135 -24.18 3.78 -8.55
N ASN A 136 -25.12 3.05 -9.10
CA ASN A 136 -26.13 2.32 -8.32
C ASN A 136 -25.99 0.81 -8.60
N TYR A 137 -25.90 0.00 -7.55
CA TYR A 137 -25.86 -1.47 -7.65
C TYR A 137 -27.04 -2.04 -8.42
N ASP A 138 -28.25 -1.48 -8.25
CA ASP A 138 -29.46 -1.94 -8.93
C ASP A 138 -29.44 -1.71 -10.45
N SER A 139 -28.58 -0.80 -10.92
CA SER A 139 -28.41 -0.46 -12.33
C SER A 139 -27.20 -1.12 -12.98
N MET A 140 -26.46 -1.97 -12.25
CA MET A 140 -25.29 -2.65 -12.77
C MET A 140 -25.68 -3.88 -13.56
N ASP A 141 -25.17 -3.97 -14.79
CA ASP A 141 -25.36 -5.13 -15.66
C ASP A 141 -24.25 -6.16 -15.39
N TRP A 142 -24.56 -7.09 -14.48
CA TRP A 142 -23.64 -8.14 -14.05
C TRP A 142 -23.14 -9.04 -15.18
N GLU A 143 -23.93 -9.22 -16.24
CA GLU A 143 -23.58 -10.09 -17.36
C GLU A 143 -22.53 -9.45 -18.29
N LYS A 144 -22.44 -8.12 -18.29
CA LYS A 144 -21.42 -7.38 -19.06
C LYS A 144 -20.13 -7.13 -18.30
N MET A 145 -20.07 -7.50 -17.04
CA MET A 145 -18.84 -7.39 -16.23
C MET A 145 -17.89 -8.54 -16.52
N SER A 146 -16.59 -8.31 -16.26
CA SER A 146 -15.63 -9.41 -16.27
C SER A 146 -15.99 -10.44 -15.19
N PRO A 147 -15.65 -11.73 -15.39
CA PRO A 147 -15.95 -12.77 -14.39
C PRO A 147 -15.40 -12.41 -12.99
N ALA A 148 -14.20 -11.84 -12.90
CA ALA A 148 -13.61 -11.41 -11.65
C ALA A 148 -14.42 -10.26 -11.01
N ALA A 149 -14.80 -9.24 -11.78
CA ALA A 149 -15.61 -8.14 -11.26
C ALA A 149 -16.97 -8.63 -10.74
N LYS A 150 -17.66 -9.48 -11.50
CA LYS A 150 -18.94 -10.09 -11.10
C LYS A 150 -18.78 -10.89 -9.79
N PHE A 151 -17.75 -11.72 -9.71
CA PHE A 151 -17.48 -12.58 -8.55
C PHE A 151 -17.35 -11.79 -7.25
N TYR A 152 -16.65 -10.64 -7.26
CA TYR A 152 -16.44 -9.84 -6.06
C TYR A 152 -17.55 -8.80 -5.82
N MET A 153 -18.04 -8.14 -6.86
CA MET A 153 -18.97 -7.03 -6.70
C MET A 153 -20.42 -7.48 -6.45
N GLN A 154 -20.87 -8.61 -7.00
CA GLN A 154 -22.23 -9.08 -6.80
C GLN A 154 -22.52 -9.42 -5.33
N PRO A 155 -21.69 -10.21 -4.60
CA PRO A 155 -21.86 -10.40 -3.16
C PRO A 155 -21.70 -9.11 -2.34
N ALA A 156 -20.87 -8.16 -2.79
CA ALA A 156 -20.74 -6.86 -2.14
C ALA A 156 -22.02 -6.03 -2.27
N SER A 157 -22.70 -6.10 -3.44
CA SER A 157 -23.98 -5.43 -3.64
C SER A 157 -25.09 -5.97 -2.74
N GLU A 158 -25.16 -7.31 -2.57
CA GLU A 158 -26.13 -7.98 -1.69
C GLU A 158 -25.97 -7.56 -0.23
N ARG A 159 -24.73 -7.30 0.19
CA ARG A 159 -24.39 -6.82 1.54
C ARG A 159 -24.37 -5.30 1.65
N ASN A 160 -24.67 -4.59 0.58
CA ASN A 160 -24.63 -3.11 0.49
C ASN A 160 -23.30 -2.50 0.95
N VAL A 161 -22.17 -3.12 0.57
CA VAL A 161 -20.83 -2.68 0.94
C VAL A 161 -20.52 -1.31 0.29
N GLY A 162 -19.86 -0.42 1.02
CA GLY A 162 -19.44 0.90 0.49
C GLY A 162 -18.39 0.74 -0.62
N CYS A 163 -18.52 1.52 -1.68
CA CYS A 163 -17.63 1.42 -2.85
C CYS A 163 -16.16 1.65 -2.47
N ILE A 164 -15.88 2.57 -1.53
CA ILE A 164 -14.54 2.93 -1.09
C ILE A 164 -13.80 1.78 -0.38
N GLU A 165 -14.52 0.81 0.15
CA GLU A 165 -13.89 -0.34 0.82
C GLU A 165 -12.96 -1.10 -0.14
N CYS A 166 -13.32 -1.15 -1.42
CA CYS A 166 -12.54 -1.81 -2.45
C CYS A 166 -11.94 -0.86 -3.50
N HIS A 167 -12.62 0.24 -3.84
CA HIS A 167 -12.25 1.15 -4.93
C HIS A 167 -11.45 2.36 -4.43
N LYS A 168 -10.27 2.12 -3.86
CA LYS A 168 -9.29 3.17 -3.52
C LYS A 168 -8.42 3.50 -4.73
N GLY A 169 -7.94 4.74 -4.82
CA GLY A 169 -7.04 5.15 -5.90
C GLY A 169 -7.68 5.34 -7.28
N ILE A 170 -9.02 5.45 -7.37
CA ILE A 170 -9.75 5.57 -8.65
C ILE A 170 -9.66 6.96 -9.30
N ALA A 171 -9.31 7.99 -8.54
CA ALA A 171 -9.22 9.37 -9.01
C ALA A 171 -7.86 10.01 -8.70
N HIS A 172 -7.12 9.45 -7.76
CA HIS A 172 -5.80 9.93 -7.35
C HIS A 172 -4.87 8.76 -7.13
N HIS A 173 -3.59 8.97 -7.33
CA HIS A 173 -2.59 7.95 -7.03
C HIS A 173 -2.69 7.56 -5.55
N LEU A 174 -2.58 6.28 -5.27
CA LEU A 174 -2.50 5.82 -3.88
C LEU A 174 -1.24 6.45 -3.23
N PRO A 175 -1.35 6.91 -1.98
CA PRO A 175 -0.19 7.44 -1.29
C PRO A 175 0.88 6.35 -1.20
N ILE A 176 2.01 6.60 -1.83
CA ILE A 176 3.20 5.78 -1.63
C ILE A 176 3.67 6.10 -0.22
N ASN A 177 3.91 5.08 0.58
CA ASN A 177 4.50 5.29 1.89
C ASN A 177 6.00 5.59 1.69
N ASP A 178 6.32 6.79 1.21
CA ASP A 178 7.70 7.27 0.97
C ASP A 178 8.51 7.44 2.26
N SER A 179 7.89 7.27 3.43
CA SER A 179 8.62 7.15 4.69
C SER A 179 9.41 5.83 4.78
N GLY A 180 9.50 5.10 3.69
CA GLY A 180 10.52 4.08 3.42
C GLY A 180 10.28 2.73 4.08
N VAL A 181 9.59 2.62 5.20
CA VAL A 181 9.37 1.33 5.87
C VAL A 181 8.02 1.32 6.58
N ASN A 182 7.24 0.26 6.37
CA ASN A 182 6.02 0.02 7.13
C ASN A 182 6.34 0.05 8.63
N PRO A 183 5.58 0.80 9.48
CA PRO A 183 5.90 0.95 10.90
C PRO A 183 5.98 -0.37 11.67
N ILE A 184 5.25 -1.40 11.24
CA ILE A 184 5.32 -2.74 11.81
C ILE A 184 6.67 -3.37 11.48
N LEU A 185 7.09 -3.29 10.21
CA LEU A 185 8.37 -3.80 9.73
C LEU A 185 9.54 -3.02 10.35
N ALA A 186 9.42 -1.70 10.49
CA ALA A 186 10.44 -0.86 11.13
C ALA A 186 10.80 -1.33 12.56
N LYS A 187 9.82 -1.79 13.34
CA LYS A 187 10.07 -2.35 14.68
C LYS A 187 10.88 -3.64 14.62
N VAL A 188 10.61 -4.51 13.65
CA VAL A 188 11.37 -5.75 13.44
C VAL A 188 12.80 -5.43 13.05
N GLU A 189 12.99 -4.50 12.11
CA GLU A 189 14.33 -4.05 11.69
C GLU A 189 15.13 -3.40 12.83
N GLN A 190 14.47 -2.59 13.66
CA GLN A 190 15.09 -1.99 14.82
C GLN A 190 15.54 -3.06 15.83
N GLY A 191 14.73 -4.07 16.07
CA GLY A 191 15.09 -5.22 16.91
C GLY A 191 16.30 -5.99 16.35
N ALA A 192 16.36 -6.18 15.05
CA ALA A 192 17.46 -6.85 14.37
C ALA A 192 18.80 -6.07 14.49
N THR A 193 18.74 -4.74 14.50
CA THR A 193 19.96 -3.89 14.65
C THR A 193 20.65 -4.09 15.98
N SER A 194 19.93 -4.45 17.04
CA SER A 194 20.49 -4.71 18.37
C SER A 194 20.82 -6.19 18.63
N GLN A 195 20.57 -7.06 17.64
CA GLN A 195 20.80 -8.50 17.77
C GLN A 195 22.30 -8.84 17.73
N THR A 196 22.79 -9.53 18.74
CA THR A 196 24.14 -10.11 18.72
C THR A 196 24.12 -11.47 18.00
N LEU A 197 24.94 -11.62 16.95
CA LEU A 197 25.06 -12.86 16.22
C LEU A 197 26.12 -13.76 16.87
N GLU A 198 25.84 -15.08 16.89
CA GLU A 198 26.73 -16.10 17.45
C GLU A 198 27.13 -17.10 16.33
N GLU A 199 28.40 -17.46 16.30
CA GLU A 199 28.93 -18.47 15.37
C GLU A 199 28.24 -19.82 15.54
N GLY A 200 28.01 -20.51 14.42
CA GLY A 200 27.33 -21.79 14.38
C GLY A 200 25.82 -21.76 14.43
N LYS A 201 25.23 -20.61 14.78
CA LYS A 201 23.76 -20.45 14.87
C LYS A 201 23.16 -19.99 13.53
N GLN A 202 21.87 -20.33 13.35
CA GLN A 202 21.07 -19.91 12.22
C GLN A 202 20.31 -18.63 12.56
N TYR A 203 20.17 -17.76 11.56
CA TYR A 203 19.42 -16.50 11.60
C TYR A 203 18.64 -16.31 10.32
N PHE A 204 17.68 -15.37 10.34
CA PHE A 204 16.83 -15.03 9.20
C PHE A 204 16.93 -13.55 8.87
N VAL A 205 16.95 -13.24 7.59
CA VAL A 205 17.10 -11.87 7.08
C VAL A 205 15.79 -11.10 7.19
N VAL A 206 15.80 -9.92 7.83
CA VAL A 206 14.60 -9.09 8.02
C VAL A 206 14.38 -8.03 6.95
N LYS A 207 15.38 -7.78 6.09
CA LYS A 207 15.30 -6.87 4.94
C LYS A 207 16.34 -7.27 3.89
N PRO A 208 16.13 -6.97 2.62
CA PRO A 208 17.13 -7.24 1.59
C PRO A 208 18.45 -6.54 1.93
N ILE A 209 19.55 -7.30 1.90
CA ILE A 209 20.91 -6.80 2.17
C ILE A 209 21.88 -7.22 1.11
N ALA A 210 22.87 -6.36 0.82
CA ALA A 210 24.01 -6.71 -0.02
C ALA A 210 24.90 -7.73 0.69
N ILE A 211 25.45 -8.67 -0.09
CA ILE A 211 26.42 -9.66 0.32
C ILE A 211 27.70 -9.54 -0.52
N TYR A 212 28.83 -9.92 0.04
CA TYR A 212 30.14 -9.63 -0.52
C TYR A 212 31.02 -10.87 -0.56
N GLU A 213 31.93 -10.91 -1.55
CA GLU A 213 32.93 -11.98 -1.67
C GLU A 213 34.00 -11.87 -0.60
N ASP A 214 34.34 -10.64 -0.21
CA ASP A 214 35.49 -10.30 0.64
C ASP A 214 35.05 -9.71 2.00
N GLU A 215 35.89 -9.89 2.99
CA GLU A 215 35.71 -9.36 4.35
C GLU A 215 35.63 -7.83 4.40
N ASP A 216 36.33 -7.15 3.49
CA ASP A 216 36.33 -5.68 3.43
C ASP A 216 35.04 -5.08 2.86
N LEU A 217 34.08 -5.92 2.42
CA LEU A 217 32.81 -5.54 1.82
C LEU A 217 32.97 -4.64 0.58
N THR A 218 33.97 -4.93 -0.25
CA THR A 218 34.30 -4.13 -1.42
C THR A 218 33.74 -4.74 -2.72
N LYS A 219 33.69 -6.09 -2.80
CA LYS A 219 33.21 -6.82 -3.97
C LYS A 219 31.85 -7.39 -3.72
N GLN A 220 30.82 -6.72 -4.20
CA GLN A 220 29.45 -7.20 -4.03
C GLN A 220 29.24 -8.52 -4.77
N ALA A 221 28.80 -9.54 -4.04
CA ALA A 221 28.46 -10.87 -4.57
C ALA A 221 27.00 -10.99 -4.98
N GLY A 222 26.11 -10.21 -4.36
CA GLY A 222 24.68 -10.29 -4.61
C GLY A 222 23.85 -9.61 -3.54
N THR A 223 22.59 -10.07 -3.39
CA THR A 223 21.63 -9.57 -2.41
C THR A 223 20.85 -10.74 -1.80
N LEU A 224 20.72 -10.79 -0.48
CA LEU A 224 19.79 -11.69 0.21
C LEU A 224 18.37 -11.10 0.19
N SER A 225 17.38 -11.98 0.16
CA SER A 225 15.97 -11.64 0.25
C SER A 225 15.45 -11.75 1.70
N TYR A 226 14.22 -11.29 1.93
CA TYR A 226 13.52 -11.50 3.21
C TYR A 226 13.51 -12.98 3.60
N ALA A 227 13.59 -13.23 4.89
CA ALA A 227 13.51 -14.54 5.52
C ALA A 227 14.56 -15.57 5.03
N ALA A 228 15.56 -15.16 4.24
CA ALA A 228 16.64 -16.06 3.84
C ALA A 228 17.30 -16.66 5.07
N PRO A 229 17.31 -18.00 5.24
CA PRO A 229 17.95 -18.67 6.36
C PRO A 229 19.46 -18.69 6.13
N VAL A 230 20.24 -18.13 7.06
CA VAL A 230 21.69 -18.08 6.97
C VAL A 230 22.31 -18.62 8.26
N LYS A 231 23.43 -19.34 8.13
CA LYS A 231 24.21 -19.80 9.25
C LYS A 231 25.44 -18.92 9.41
N VAL A 232 25.71 -18.43 10.61
CA VAL A 232 26.93 -17.67 10.91
C VAL A 232 28.11 -18.63 10.98
N ILE A 233 29.15 -18.39 10.16
CA ILE A 233 30.37 -19.20 10.10
C ILE A 233 31.49 -18.52 10.91
N GLU A 234 31.60 -17.20 10.76
CA GLU A 234 32.64 -16.42 11.41
C GLU A 234 32.12 -15.01 11.70
N LYS A 235 32.59 -14.40 12.78
CA LYS A 235 32.26 -13.02 13.15
C LYS A 235 33.54 -12.21 13.33
N LYS A 236 33.57 -11.01 12.72
CA LYS A 236 34.66 -10.03 12.87
C LYS A 236 34.08 -8.62 12.98
N ASP A 237 34.22 -8.02 14.14
CA ASP A 237 33.69 -6.70 14.46
C ASP A 237 32.17 -6.57 14.13
N ASP A 238 31.81 -5.73 13.18
CA ASP A 238 30.43 -5.51 12.68
C ASP A 238 30.12 -6.29 11.40
N LYS A 239 30.97 -7.26 11.03
CA LYS A 239 30.87 -8.08 9.83
C LYS A 239 30.74 -9.56 10.19
N VAL A 240 30.02 -10.28 9.36
CA VAL A 240 29.80 -11.70 9.54
C VAL A 240 29.98 -12.46 8.25
N LYS A 241 30.65 -13.62 8.32
CA LYS A 241 30.69 -14.59 7.26
C LYS A 241 29.53 -15.54 7.43
N LEU A 242 28.71 -15.66 6.41
CA LEU A 242 27.47 -16.39 6.41
C LEU A 242 27.48 -17.49 5.39
N GLN A 243 26.78 -18.59 5.68
CA GLN A 243 26.51 -19.67 4.75
C GLN A 243 25.02 -19.72 4.46
N LEU A 244 24.66 -19.72 3.17
CA LEU A 244 23.30 -19.94 2.67
C LEU A 244 23.28 -21.29 1.92
N LYS A 245 22.25 -22.10 2.20
CA LYS A 245 21.90 -23.28 1.39
C LYS A 245 20.61 -23.01 0.64
N GLY A 246 20.51 -23.52 -0.58
CA GLY A 246 19.33 -23.35 -1.41
C GLY A 246 19.43 -24.11 -2.71
N TRP A 247 18.55 -23.77 -3.65
CA TRP A 247 18.47 -24.40 -4.97
C TRP A 247 18.56 -23.36 -6.08
N ARG A 248 19.21 -23.68 -7.18
CA ARG A 248 19.20 -22.85 -8.38
C ARG A 248 18.76 -23.65 -9.60
N LYS A 249 18.13 -22.98 -10.54
CA LYS A 249 17.85 -23.58 -11.85
C LYS A 249 19.13 -23.61 -12.69
N ASP A 250 19.38 -24.72 -13.36
CA ASP A 250 20.50 -24.87 -14.27
C ASP A 250 20.16 -24.22 -15.62
N LYS A 251 19.80 -22.92 -15.56
CA LYS A 251 19.44 -22.13 -16.73
C LYS A 251 20.09 -20.75 -16.65
N GLY A 252 20.61 -20.29 -17.78
CA GLY A 252 21.30 -18.99 -17.84
C GLY A 252 22.57 -19.01 -16.99
N PHE A 253 22.75 -18.01 -16.14
CA PHE A 253 23.91 -17.86 -15.25
C PHE A 253 23.69 -18.43 -13.84
N GLY A 254 22.55 -19.07 -13.57
CA GLY A 254 22.22 -19.64 -12.25
C GLY A 254 22.23 -18.62 -11.11
N ARG A 255 21.83 -17.37 -11.36
CA ARG A 255 21.96 -16.24 -10.43
C ARG A 255 20.94 -16.22 -9.31
N VAL A 256 19.76 -16.82 -9.51
CA VAL A 256 18.66 -16.77 -8.55
C VAL A 256 18.65 -18.03 -7.72
N TYR A 257 18.76 -17.85 -6.39
CA TYR A 257 18.70 -18.95 -5.44
C TYR A 257 17.32 -18.97 -4.76
N HIS A 258 16.80 -20.17 -4.66
CA HIS A 258 15.48 -20.47 -4.13
C HIS A 258 15.61 -21.26 -2.83
N SER A 259 14.60 -21.19 -1.95
CA SER A 259 14.60 -21.92 -0.67
C SER A 259 14.63 -23.42 -0.87
N ASP A 260 13.81 -23.94 -1.80
CA ASP A 260 13.57 -25.36 -1.97
C ASP A 260 13.50 -25.76 -3.44
N PHE A 261 13.71 -27.06 -3.68
CA PHE A 261 13.56 -27.66 -5.00
C PHE A 261 12.15 -27.45 -5.56
N GLY A 262 12.07 -26.98 -6.81
CA GLY A 262 10.80 -26.76 -7.51
C GLY A 262 9.97 -25.54 -7.01
N LYS A 263 10.39 -24.86 -5.95
CA LYS A 263 9.71 -23.69 -5.40
C LYS A 263 10.37 -22.40 -5.85
N ASN A 264 9.61 -21.50 -6.48
CA ASN A 264 10.12 -20.20 -6.93
C ASN A 264 10.16 -19.15 -5.80
N ILE A 265 10.58 -19.56 -4.62
CA ILE A 265 10.72 -18.70 -3.43
C ILE A 265 12.17 -18.22 -3.36
N ARG A 266 12.39 -16.96 -3.68
CA ARG A 266 13.72 -16.40 -3.81
C ARG A 266 14.33 -16.08 -2.44
N VAL A 267 15.54 -16.63 -2.18
CA VAL A 267 16.33 -16.34 -0.96
C VAL A 267 17.55 -15.46 -1.25
N ALA A 268 18.10 -15.54 -2.47
CA ALA A 268 19.19 -14.66 -2.89
C ALA A 268 19.20 -14.42 -4.39
N VAL A 269 19.80 -13.29 -4.79
CA VAL A 269 20.16 -13.03 -6.20
C VAL A 269 21.64 -12.68 -6.23
N MET A 270 22.41 -13.48 -6.97
CA MET A 270 23.84 -13.28 -7.12
C MET A 270 24.15 -12.37 -8.30
N GLU A 271 25.26 -11.65 -8.24
CA GLU A 271 25.84 -11.02 -9.40
C GLU A 271 26.38 -12.08 -10.39
N LYS A 272 26.61 -11.68 -11.64
CA LYS A 272 26.91 -12.63 -12.72
C LYS A 272 28.20 -13.43 -12.47
N ASP A 273 29.26 -12.73 -12.15
CA ASP A 273 30.58 -13.37 -11.99
C ASP A 273 30.66 -14.16 -10.68
N PRO A 274 30.20 -13.64 -9.52
CA PRO A 274 30.06 -14.42 -8.28
C PRO A 274 29.20 -15.68 -8.42
N ALA A 275 28.12 -15.64 -9.22
CA ALA A 275 27.26 -16.81 -9.45
C ALA A 275 27.96 -18.00 -10.14
N GLN A 276 29.11 -17.75 -10.73
CA GLN A 276 29.93 -18.76 -11.43
C GLN A 276 31.26 -19.03 -10.74
N ASN A 277 31.52 -18.37 -9.60
CA ASN A 277 32.79 -18.53 -8.88
C ASN A 277 32.78 -19.81 -8.02
N PRO A 278 33.58 -20.84 -8.35
CA PRO A 278 33.63 -22.10 -7.60
C PRO A 278 34.23 -21.95 -6.20
N ASP A 279 34.95 -20.86 -5.92
CA ASP A 279 35.51 -20.59 -4.59
C ASP A 279 34.44 -20.09 -3.61
N LEU A 280 33.33 -19.55 -4.13
CA LEU A 280 32.22 -19.06 -3.32
C LEU A 280 31.08 -20.09 -3.24
N ILE A 281 30.88 -20.90 -4.28
CA ILE A 281 29.70 -21.72 -4.45
C ILE A 281 30.09 -23.19 -4.58
N SER A 282 29.56 -23.99 -3.66
CA SER A 282 29.60 -25.46 -3.77
C SER A 282 28.28 -25.93 -4.37
N VAL A 283 28.35 -26.66 -5.46
CA VAL A 283 27.20 -27.27 -6.16
C VAL A 283 27.06 -28.71 -5.71
N GLY A 284 25.88 -29.07 -5.20
CA GLY A 284 25.54 -30.40 -4.70
C GLY A 284 24.75 -31.24 -5.71
N LEU A 285 23.68 -31.89 -5.23
CA LEU A 285 22.81 -32.74 -6.03
C LEU A 285 22.06 -31.94 -7.11
N SER A 286 21.96 -32.56 -8.30
CA SER A 286 21.08 -32.04 -9.37
C SER A 286 19.85 -32.93 -9.50
N GLN A 287 18.67 -32.31 -9.65
CA GLN A 287 17.40 -33.01 -9.82
C GLN A 287 16.60 -32.35 -10.97
N ASN A 288 15.92 -33.18 -11.75
CA ASN A 288 15.00 -32.69 -12.78
C ASN A 288 13.63 -32.41 -12.18
N ASP A 289 13.12 -31.21 -12.42
CA ASP A 289 11.75 -30.83 -12.05
C ASP A 289 10.79 -31.32 -13.16
N PRO A 290 9.97 -32.34 -12.89
CA PRO A 290 9.08 -32.90 -13.90
C PRO A 290 7.99 -31.91 -14.35
N ALA A 291 7.66 -30.90 -13.55
CA ALA A 291 6.64 -29.90 -13.90
C ALA A 291 7.13 -28.91 -14.95
N THR A 292 8.42 -28.58 -14.95
CA THR A 292 9.01 -27.60 -15.88
C THR A 292 9.99 -28.18 -16.86
N GLY A 293 10.47 -29.42 -16.62
CA GLY A 293 11.53 -30.08 -17.38
C GLY A 293 12.93 -29.47 -17.18
N LEU A 294 13.06 -28.57 -16.18
CA LEU A 294 14.33 -27.91 -15.85
C LEU A 294 15.09 -28.69 -14.78
N ASP A 295 16.40 -28.77 -14.94
CA ASP A 295 17.28 -29.27 -13.89
C ASP A 295 17.54 -28.18 -12.86
N TRP A 296 17.58 -28.59 -11.59
CA TRP A 296 17.88 -27.75 -10.46
C TRP A 296 19.05 -28.35 -9.69
N SER A 297 19.96 -27.49 -9.27
CA SER A 297 21.12 -27.92 -8.47
C SER A 297 21.02 -27.32 -7.06
N GLU A 298 21.28 -28.16 -6.06
CA GLU A 298 21.53 -27.68 -4.71
C GLU A 298 22.80 -26.83 -4.69
N VAL A 299 22.77 -25.71 -3.97
CA VAL A 299 23.89 -24.80 -3.80
C VAL A 299 24.12 -24.47 -2.35
N THR A 300 25.39 -24.42 -1.98
CA THR A 300 25.85 -23.82 -0.73
C THR A 300 26.79 -22.68 -1.08
N VAL A 301 26.53 -21.49 -0.55
CA VAL A 301 27.34 -20.30 -0.82
C VAL A 301 27.79 -19.67 0.49
N GLU A 302 29.04 -19.23 0.54
CA GLU A 302 29.61 -18.49 1.66
C GLU A 302 29.96 -17.07 1.22
N PHE A 303 29.59 -16.09 2.03
CA PHE A 303 29.78 -14.67 1.73
C PHE A 303 29.87 -13.84 3.02
N TRP A 304 30.35 -12.62 2.88
CA TRP A 304 30.40 -11.64 3.94
C TRP A 304 29.19 -10.69 3.88
N ALA A 305 28.73 -10.25 5.04
CA ALA A 305 27.69 -9.24 5.18
C ALA A 305 27.94 -8.36 6.42
N LYS A 306 27.29 -7.19 6.44
CA LYS A 306 27.25 -6.35 7.61
C LYS A 306 26.18 -6.85 8.59
N GLU A 307 26.43 -6.78 9.90
CA GLU A 307 25.44 -7.06 10.94
C GLU A 307 24.24 -6.09 10.89
N GLY A 308 23.18 -6.39 11.65
CA GLY A 308 22.05 -5.47 11.89
C GLY A 308 20.80 -5.74 11.04
N ALA A 309 20.75 -6.88 10.32
CA ALA A 309 19.59 -7.26 9.53
C ALA A 309 19.14 -8.71 9.78
N PHE A 310 19.42 -9.26 10.94
CA PHE A 310 19.22 -10.69 11.23
C PHE A 310 18.47 -10.89 12.55
N ILE A 311 17.58 -11.89 12.58
CA ILE A 311 16.85 -12.32 13.77
C ILE A 311 16.98 -13.83 13.95
N PRO A 312 17.01 -14.33 15.20
CA PRO A 312 17.13 -15.77 15.47
C PRO A 312 15.83 -16.54 15.24
N ASP A 313 14.69 -15.87 15.31
CA ASP A 313 13.37 -16.46 15.19
C ASP A 313 12.55 -15.75 14.08
N VAL A 314 12.29 -16.48 13.02
CA VAL A 314 11.53 -15.99 11.86
C VAL A 314 10.06 -15.70 12.19
N ALA A 315 9.51 -16.28 13.26
CA ALA A 315 8.12 -16.03 13.68
C ALA A 315 7.84 -14.55 13.95
N THR A 316 8.85 -13.80 14.42
CA THR A 316 8.74 -12.34 14.59
C THR A 316 8.47 -11.64 13.26
N LEU A 317 9.15 -12.06 12.18
CA LEU A 317 8.95 -11.51 10.84
C LEU A 317 7.59 -11.94 10.25
N TRP A 318 7.18 -13.20 10.50
CA TRP A 318 5.90 -13.74 10.03
C TRP A 318 4.71 -13.09 10.70
N ASN A 319 4.79 -12.78 11.99
CA ASN A 319 3.74 -12.02 12.69
C ASN A 319 3.57 -10.63 12.07
N ALA A 320 4.67 -9.93 11.78
CA ALA A 320 4.63 -8.65 11.10
C ALA A 320 4.06 -8.75 9.69
N ALA A 321 4.51 -9.73 8.89
CA ALA A 321 4.04 -9.93 7.53
C ALA A 321 2.55 -10.31 7.48
N GLY A 322 2.09 -11.17 8.40
CA GLY A 322 0.68 -11.57 8.54
C GLY A 322 -0.22 -10.41 8.93
N GLU A 323 0.22 -9.53 9.85
CA GLU A 323 -0.52 -8.31 10.22
C GLU A 323 -0.60 -7.35 9.02
N ILE A 324 0.49 -7.15 8.29
CA ILE A 324 0.51 -6.32 7.07
C ILE A 324 -0.40 -6.93 5.99
N TYR A 325 -0.34 -8.24 5.77
CA TYR A 325 -1.20 -8.95 4.83
C TYR A 325 -2.67 -8.77 5.20
N SER A 326 -3.02 -9.03 6.45
CA SER A 326 -4.39 -8.88 6.94
C SER A 326 -4.91 -7.47 6.80
N SER A 327 -4.17 -6.45 7.23
CA SER A 327 -4.60 -5.05 7.18
C SER A 327 -4.77 -4.50 5.76
N ASN A 328 -4.04 -5.03 4.78
CA ASN A 328 -4.15 -4.58 3.39
C ASN A 328 -5.14 -5.41 2.55
N CYS A 329 -5.17 -6.73 2.73
CA CYS A 329 -5.92 -7.61 1.84
C CYS A 329 -7.35 -7.89 2.32
N SER A 330 -7.64 -7.83 3.64
CA SER A 330 -9.00 -8.03 4.17
C SER A 330 -9.94 -6.84 3.93
N THR A 331 -9.42 -5.73 3.43
CA THR A 331 -10.20 -4.49 3.25
C THR A 331 -11.28 -4.62 2.17
N CYS A 332 -11.02 -5.36 1.10
CA CYS A 332 -11.92 -5.42 -0.06
C CYS A 332 -12.82 -6.66 -0.06
N HIS A 333 -12.29 -7.79 0.38
CA HIS A 333 -13.00 -9.07 0.49
C HIS A 333 -12.31 -9.95 1.54
N ALA A 334 -12.90 -11.11 1.86
CA ALA A 334 -12.22 -12.08 2.71
C ALA A 334 -10.86 -12.43 2.07
N GLN A 335 -9.78 -12.13 2.78
CA GLN A 335 -8.45 -12.48 2.32
C GLN A 335 -8.31 -14.00 2.18
N PRO A 336 -7.66 -14.51 1.13
CA PRO A 336 -7.35 -15.93 1.03
C PRO A 336 -6.47 -16.37 2.21
N ASP A 337 -6.70 -17.58 2.71
CA ASP A 337 -5.73 -18.21 3.60
C ASP A 337 -4.39 -18.34 2.86
N PRO A 338 -3.24 -18.10 3.51
CA PRO A 338 -1.95 -18.34 2.87
C PRO A 338 -1.80 -19.74 2.27
N ALA A 339 -2.41 -20.76 2.88
CA ALA A 339 -2.44 -22.13 2.37
C ALA A 339 -3.49 -22.36 1.25
N HIS A 340 -4.16 -21.32 0.75
CA HIS A 340 -5.16 -21.46 -0.32
C HIS A 340 -4.52 -21.78 -1.68
N PHE A 341 -3.34 -21.25 -1.95
CA PHE A 341 -2.60 -21.48 -3.20
C PHE A 341 -1.25 -22.16 -2.91
N ASP A 342 -0.69 -22.82 -3.91
CA ASP A 342 0.70 -23.30 -3.88
C ASP A 342 1.71 -22.15 -3.99
N ALA A 343 2.96 -22.40 -3.61
CA ALA A 343 4.02 -21.38 -3.59
C ALA A 343 4.29 -20.74 -4.94
N ASN A 344 4.15 -21.49 -6.02
CA ASN A 344 4.42 -21.00 -7.37
C ASN A 344 3.24 -20.24 -7.98
N SER A 345 2.03 -20.47 -7.48
CA SER A 345 0.81 -19.74 -7.89
C SER A 345 0.66 -18.38 -7.21
N TRP A 346 1.16 -18.23 -5.98
CA TRP A 346 1.05 -16.98 -5.22
C TRP A 346 1.53 -15.74 -5.95
N PRO A 347 2.67 -15.71 -6.67
CA PRO A 347 3.13 -14.50 -7.36
C PRO A 347 2.12 -13.94 -8.36
N ALA A 348 1.44 -14.79 -9.13
CA ALA A 348 0.43 -14.35 -10.09
C ALA A 348 -0.81 -13.77 -9.39
N GLN A 349 -1.29 -14.43 -8.34
CA GLN A 349 -2.45 -13.99 -7.56
C GLN A 349 -2.14 -12.67 -6.82
N PHE A 350 -1.00 -12.59 -6.16
CA PHE A 350 -0.56 -11.41 -5.44
C PHE A 350 -0.38 -10.20 -6.37
N ASN A 351 0.30 -10.37 -7.50
CA ASN A 351 0.53 -9.30 -8.47
C ASN A 351 -0.77 -8.78 -9.09
N GLY A 352 -1.81 -9.60 -9.19
CA GLY A 352 -3.14 -9.18 -9.64
C GLY A 352 -3.87 -8.26 -8.64
N MET A 353 -3.49 -8.30 -7.35
CA MET A 353 -4.16 -7.58 -6.28
C MET A 353 -3.32 -6.45 -5.67
N VAL A 354 -2.00 -6.58 -5.66
CA VAL A 354 -1.11 -5.67 -4.95
C VAL A 354 -1.18 -4.23 -5.44
N GLY A 355 -1.50 -4.02 -6.72
CA GLY A 355 -1.70 -2.69 -7.30
C GLY A 355 -2.89 -1.90 -6.70
N PHE A 356 -3.78 -2.54 -5.95
CA PHE A 356 -4.87 -1.89 -5.21
C PHE A 356 -4.50 -1.55 -3.77
N THR A 357 -3.27 -1.82 -3.35
CA THR A 357 -2.75 -1.52 -2.01
C THR A 357 -1.78 -0.35 -2.03
N SER A 358 -1.53 0.24 -0.86
CA SER A 358 -0.52 1.29 -0.67
C SER A 358 0.83 0.73 -0.17
N MET A 359 1.07 -0.58 -0.30
CA MET A 359 2.32 -1.19 0.11
C MET A 359 3.47 -0.74 -0.79
N ASP A 360 4.57 -0.30 -0.20
CA ASP A 360 5.82 -0.07 -0.91
C ASP A 360 6.43 -1.38 -1.44
N PRO A 361 7.33 -1.33 -2.44
CA PRO A 361 7.89 -2.54 -3.05
C PRO A 361 8.60 -3.48 -2.07
N SER A 362 9.20 -2.95 -1.01
CA SER A 362 9.89 -3.73 0.01
C SER A 362 8.88 -4.52 0.85
N THR A 363 7.82 -3.86 1.31
CA THR A 363 6.70 -4.49 2.01
C THR A 363 5.98 -5.52 1.14
N GLN A 364 5.79 -5.24 -0.16
CA GLN A 364 5.23 -6.21 -1.12
C GLN A 364 6.08 -7.48 -1.20
N ALA A 365 7.40 -7.33 -1.28
CA ALA A 365 8.32 -8.47 -1.34
C ALA A 365 8.26 -9.34 -0.06
N LEU A 366 8.16 -8.70 1.11
CA LEU A 366 7.99 -9.42 2.38
C LEU A 366 6.67 -10.20 2.41
N VAL A 367 5.56 -9.55 2.09
CA VAL A 367 4.23 -10.20 2.12
C VAL A 367 4.16 -11.35 1.12
N LEU A 368 4.72 -11.18 -0.09
CA LEU A 368 4.78 -12.28 -1.05
C LEU A 368 5.61 -13.45 -0.54
N THR A 369 6.77 -13.18 0.07
CA THR A 369 7.61 -14.23 0.67
C THR A 369 6.86 -14.97 1.78
N TYR A 370 6.15 -14.23 2.64
CA TYR A 370 5.29 -14.81 3.67
C TYR A 370 4.23 -15.75 3.09
N LEU A 371 3.49 -15.31 2.07
CA LEU A 371 2.44 -16.10 1.42
C LEU A 371 3.00 -17.36 0.76
N GLN A 372 4.16 -17.27 0.11
CA GLN A 372 4.81 -18.41 -0.51
C GLN A 372 5.31 -19.44 0.51
N LEU A 373 5.87 -18.99 1.64
CA LEU A 373 6.38 -19.86 2.69
C LEU A 373 5.29 -20.44 3.61
N HIS A 374 4.04 -19.95 3.50
CA HIS A 374 2.86 -20.50 4.18
C HIS A 374 1.85 -21.10 3.19
N SER A 375 2.28 -21.42 1.97
CA SER A 375 1.43 -21.96 0.92
C SER A 375 1.03 -23.43 1.17
N SER A 376 0.01 -23.90 0.43
CA SER A 376 -0.57 -25.25 0.60
C SER A 376 0.42 -26.40 0.38
N ASP A 377 1.49 -26.15 -0.38
CA ASP A 377 2.49 -27.14 -0.75
C ASP A 377 3.84 -26.91 -0.04
N TYR A 378 3.86 -26.06 0.99
CA TYR A 378 4.99 -25.87 1.87
C TYR A 378 4.79 -26.73 3.12
N ALA A 379 5.73 -27.64 3.42
CA ALA A 379 5.57 -28.58 4.52
C ALA A 379 5.53 -27.85 5.87
N GLU A 380 4.48 -28.06 6.65
CA GLU A 380 4.42 -27.64 8.04
C GLU A 380 5.61 -28.26 8.80
N GLY A 381 6.53 -27.42 9.30
CA GLY A 381 7.60 -27.85 10.19
C GLY A 381 9.03 -27.72 9.67
N THR A 382 9.28 -27.07 8.53
CA THR A 382 10.63 -26.79 8.02
C THR A 382 11.18 -25.42 8.39
N HIS A 383 10.58 -24.75 9.40
CA HIS A 383 10.99 -23.42 9.88
C HIS A 383 11.59 -23.47 11.28
#